data_64752d48c5a4a2f6a105b0ea91d61778
#
_entry.id   64752d48c5a4a2f6a105b0ea91d61778
#
_cell.length_a   1.000
_cell.length_b   1.000
_cell.length_c   1.000
_cell.angle_alpha   90.00
_cell.angle_beta   90.00
_cell.angle_gamma   90.00
#
_symmetry.space_group_name_H-M   'P 1'
#
loop_
_entity.id
_entity.type
_entity.pdbx_description
1 polymer ?
#
loop_
_entity_poly.entity_id
_entity_poly.type
_entity_poly.pdbx_seq_one_letter_code
_entity_poly.pdbx_strand_id
1 'polypeptide(L)' 'MEKSNAVVKVDTDFNWSKAVNYIPDSFTIIVYTYENKAPKVKIGDGIHFVNDLPFLSNKEVEGSKLIL' A
#
# COMPACT_ATOMS: atom_id res chain seq x y z
N MET A 1 -3.17 19.97 14.79
CA MET A 1 -2.97 19.53 14.65
C MET A 1 -2.47 18.62 14.73
N GLU A 2 -2.56 18.19 14.72
CA GLU A 2 -2.18 17.31 14.86
C GLU A 2 -1.39 16.66 13.99
N LYS A 3 -0.70 16.27 14.10
CA LYS A 3 0.04 15.75 13.28
C LYS A 3 -0.40 14.47 12.99
N SER A 4 -0.48 14.01 11.86
CA SER A 4 -0.86 12.71 11.65
C SER A 4 0.38 11.93 11.45
N ASN A 5 0.48 10.83 12.04
CA ASN A 5 1.63 10.01 11.91
C ASN A 5 1.32 8.87 11.01
N ALA A 6 1.68 9.02 9.76
CA ALA A 6 1.45 7.95 8.82
C ALA A 6 2.34 6.77 9.17
N VAL A 7 1.81 5.59 9.11
CA VAL A 7 2.57 4.38 9.36
C VAL A 7 2.92 3.78 8.02
N VAL A 8 4.17 3.49 7.81
CA VAL A 8 4.63 2.90 6.56
C VAL A 8 5.20 1.53 6.87
N LYS A 9 4.71 0.50 6.19
CA LYS A 9 5.18 -0.85 6.38
C LYS A 9 5.69 -1.38 5.06
N VAL A 10 6.93 -1.82 5.03
CA VAL A 10 7.59 -2.25 3.81
C VAL A 10 7.99 -3.71 3.93
N ASP A 11 7.66 -4.51 2.95
CA ASP A 11 8.09 -5.90 2.94
C ASP A 11 8.01 -6.40 1.51
N THR A 12 8.43 -7.63 1.29
CA THR A 12 8.41 -8.21 -0.04
C THR A 12 7.01 -8.66 -0.39
N ASP A 13 6.77 -8.80 -1.68
CA ASP A 13 5.48 -9.28 -2.12
C ASP A 13 5.23 -10.70 -1.60
N PHE A 14 6.29 -11.48 -1.48
CA PHE A 14 6.17 -12.84 -0.97
C PHE A 14 5.68 -12.81 0.47
N ASN A 15 6.28 -11.97 1.29
CA ASN A 15 5.88 -11.93 2.69
C ASN A 15 4.47 -11.36 2.85
N TRP A 16 4.10 -10.37 2.06
CA TRP A 16 2.76 -9.85 2.14
C TRP A 16 1.73 -10.89 1.74
N SER A 17 2.06 -11.74 0.77
CA SER A 17 1.12 -12.77 0.33
C SER A 17 0.80 -13.74 1.43
N LYS A 18 1.68 -13.85 2.44
CA LYS A 18 1.43 -14.75 3.54
C LYS A 18 0.68 -14.09 4.68
N ALA A 19 0.47 -12.80 4.62
CA ALA A 19 -0.20 -12.07 5.68
C ALA A 19 -1.71 -12.15 5.47
N VAL A 20 -2.25 -13.36 5.51
CA VAL A 20 -3.63 -13.58 5.12
C VAL A 20 -4.67 -13.09 6.10
N ASN A 21 -4.28 -12.80 7.32
CA ASN A 21 -5.25 -12.33 8.31
C ASN A 21 -4.96 -10.90 8.76
N TYR A 22 -4.18 -10.17 8.01
CA TYR A 22 -3.80 -8.82 8.43
C TYR A 22 -4.73 -7.78 7.79
N ILE A 23 -5.34 -6.97 8.63
CA ILE A 23 -6.18 -5.88 8.17
C ILE A 23 -5.45 -4.60 8.55
N PRO A 24 -4.85 -3.92 7.61
CA PRO A 24 -4.10 -2.72 7.94
C PRO A 24 -5.03 -1.59 8.35
N ASP A 25 -4.60 -0.82 9.33
CA ASP A 25 -5.41 0.30 9.80
C ASP A 25 -5.57 1.32 8.70
N SER A 26 -6.58 2.15 8.84
CA SER A 26 -6.84 3.19 7.86
C SER A 26 -5.61 4.04 7.65
N PHE A 27 -5.32 4.32 6.40
CA PHE A 27 -4.21 5.18 6.02
C PHE A 27 -2.82 4.63 6.31
N THR A 28 -2.71 3.34 6.61
CA THR A 28 -1.40 2.71 6.66
C THR A 28 -0.89 2.56 5.24
N ILE A 29 0.35 2.92 5.01
CA ILE A 29 0.94 2.81 3.68
C ILE A 29 1.68 1.48 3.62
N ILE A 30 1.28 0.61 2.72
CA ILE A 30 1.83 -0.73 2.59
C ILE A 30 2.65 -0.78 1.33
N VAL A 31 3.95 -1.03 1.46
CA VAL A 31 4.84 -1.05 0.31
C VAL A 31 5.25 -2.48 0.02
N TYR A 32 5.04 -2.90 -1.22
CA TYR A 32 5.42 -4.22 -1.69
C TYR A 32 6.68 -4.06 -2.50
N THR A 33 7.74 -4.74 -2.13
CA THR A 33 8.96 -4.67 -2.90
C THR A 33 9.11 -5.93 -3.74
N TYR A 34 9.75 -5.79 -4.88
CA TYR A 34 9.95 -6.89 -5.82
C TYR A 34 11.40 -6.91 -6.22
N GLU A 35 11.87 -8.06 -6.67
CA GLU A 35 13.26 -8.17 -7.03
C GLU A 35 13.61 -7.44 -8.30
N ASN A 36 12.73 -7.48 -9.26
CA ASN A 36 13.09 -6.97 -10.57
C ASN A 36 12.18 -5.87 -11.08
N LYS A 37 11.44 -5.23 -10.23
CA LYS A 37 10.59 -4.16 -10.70
C LYS A 37 10.32 -3.19 -9.58
N ALA A 38 9.75 -2.07 -9.93
CA ALA A 38 9.53 -1.00 -8.97
C ALA A 38 8.53 -1.43 -7.91
N PRO A 39 8.64 -0.88 -6.72
CA PRO A 39 7.71 -1.24 -5.66
C PRO A 39 6.31 -0.74 -5.96
N LYS A 40 5.34 -1.37 -5.34
CA LYS A 40 3.96 -0.96 -5.47
C LYS A 40 3.40 -0.67 -4.10
N VAL A 41 2.32 0.07 -4.05
CA VAL A 41 1.80 0.57 -2.79
C VAL A 41 0.32 0.29 -2.66
N LYS A 42 -0.11 -0.03 -1.46
CA LYS A 42 -1.52 -0.11 -1.12
C LYS A 42 -1.75 0.80 0.07
N ILE A 43 -2.99 1.23 0.27
CA ILE A 43 -3.35 2.03 1.42
C ILE A 43 -4.36 1.25 2.25
N GLY A 44 -4.09 1.09 3.53
CA GLY A 44 -4.99 0.37 4.42
C GLY A 44 -6.28 1.12 4.62
N ASP A 45 -7.37 0.41 4.84
CA ASP A 45 -8.66 1.03 5.07
C ASP A 45 -9.27 0.60 6.41
N GLY A 46 -8.60 -0.24 7.16
CA GLY A 46 -9.12 -0.65 8.45
C GLY A 46 -10.23 -1.66 8.36
N ILE A 47 -10.54 -2.13 7.18
CA ILE A 47 -11.67 -3.02 6.97
C ILE A 47 -11.32 -4.30 6.24
N HIS A 48 -10.54 -4.17 5.17
CA HIS A 48 -10.23 -5.32 4.32
C HIS A 48 -8.86 -5.90 4.61
N PHE A 49 -8.71 -7.18 4.36
CA PHE A 49 -7.41 -7.81 4.50
C PHE A 49 -6.46 -7.21 3.49
N VAL A 50 -5.20 -7.13 3.84
CA VAL A 50 -4.22 -6.51 2.96
C VAL A 50 -4.20 -7.15 1.59
N ASN A 51 -4.42 -8.45 1.51
CA ASN A 51 -4.39 -9.12 0.22
C ASN A 51 -5.60 -8.83 -0.65
N ASP A 52 -6.64 -8.26 -0.07
CA ASP A 52 -7.83 -7.89 -0.82
C ASP A 52 -7.84 -6.44 -1.25
N LEU A 53 -6.86 -5.66 -0.80
CA LEU A 53 -6.82 -4.25 -1.17
C LEU A 53 -6.17 -4.08 -2.53
N PRO A 54 -6.63 -3.11 -3.31
CA PRO A 54 -6.02 -2.88 -4.61
C PRO A 54 -4.74 -2.09 -4.49
N PHE A 55 -3.85 -2.26 -5.45
CA PHE A 55 -2.67 -1.43 -5.52
C PHE A 55 -3.05 -0.08 -6.10
N LEU A 56 -2.33 0.95 -5.68
CA LEU A 56 -2.49 2.24 -6.31
C LEU A 56 -1.96 2.11 -7.74
N SER A 57 -2.71 2.64 -8.66
CA SER A 57 -2.40 2.43 -10.05
C SER A 57 -1.51 3.52 -10.59
N ASN A 58 -0.41 3.16 -11.20
CA ASN A 58 0.43 4.12 -11.80
C ASN A 58 -0.23 4.79 -12.97
N LYS A 59 -1.12 4.08 -13.61
CA LYS A 59 -1.81 4.63 -14.69
C LYS A 59 -2.65 5.78 -14.27
N GLU A 60 -3.25 5.68 -13.15
CA GLU A 60 -4.04 6.75 -12.69
C GLU A 60 -3.22 7.90 -12.27
N VAL A 61 -2.10 7.65 -11.68
CA VAL A 61 -1.24 8.71 -11.27
C VAL A 61 -0.76 9.42 -12.49
N GLU A 62 -0.45 8.68 -13.51
CA GLU A 62 0.02 9.26 -14.68
C GLU A 62 -1.03 10.07 -15.31
N GLY A 63 -2.20 9.61 -15.32
CA GLY A 63 -3.27 10.34 -15.88
C GLY A 63 -3.50 11.63 -15.16
N SER A 64 -3.27 11.62 -13.90
CA SER A 64 -3.59 12.83 -13.20
C SER A 64 -2.43 13.70 -13.25
N LYS A 65 -1.37 13.14 -13.55
CA LYS A 65 -0.28 13.89 -13.57
C LYS A 65 -0.34 15.14 -12.96
N LEU A 66 -1.12 15.44 -12.54
CA LEU A 66 -1.27 16.63 -12.06
C LEU A 66 -0.78 16.59 -10.76
N ILE A 67 -0.83 15.69 -10.31
CA ILE A 67 -0.38 15.52 -9.11
C ILE A 67 0.67 16.24 -8.77
N LEU A 68 1.03 16.45 -9.08
CA LEU A 68 1.94 17.01 -8.56
C LEU A 68 2.31 17.68 -8.90
#